data_7f00c2f3e30225821790224d27e4be00
#
_entry.id   7f00c2f3e30225821790224d27e4be00
#
_cell.length_a   1.000
_cell.length_b   1.000
_cell.length_c   1.000
_cell.angle_alpha   90.00
_cell.angle_beta   90.00
_cell.angle_gamma   90.00
#
_symmetry.space_group_name_H-M   'P 1'
#
loop_
_entity.id
_entity.type
_entity.pdbx_description
1 polymer ?
#
loop_
_entity_poly.entity_id
_entity_poly.type
_entity_poly.pdbx_seq_one_letter_code
_entity_poly.pdbx_strand_id
1 'polypeptide(L)'
;MNRNPGFGITELVLVLALAALGLAIALPAASSLRGDGRCAAGARHMVGTFRKLRAQSVALRKYRGVYFFREGAGWAFSTVEDGNGNGLRTAEVRDGTDPVLDGPFRLEELVGSVRPGFPFASVREIPPGTGWLGNLQDPVKFGRSDIVSFSPLGRSSSGTLYLTDGIERLYAVVLYGPSTRIRVWRYRRSDRLWEMR
;
A
#
# COMPACT_ATOMS: atom_id res chain seq x y z
N MET A 1 31.88 18.75 -56.38
CA MET A 1 32.22 18.04 -55.16
C MET A 1 31.68 18.85 -53.97
N ASN A 2 30.50 18.49 -53.47
CA ASN A 2 29.95 19.12 -52.24
C ASN A 2 30.74 18.59 -51.02
N ARG A 3 31.50 19.43 -50.41
CA ARG A 3 32.08 19.15 -49.09
C ARG A 3 31.01 19.37 -48.04
N ASN A 4 30.50 18.29 -47.46
CA ASN A 4 29.70 18.40 -46.25
C ASN A 4 30.58 19.01 -45.16
N PRO A 5 30.22 20.15 -44.53
CA PRO A 5 30.97 20.69 -43.41
C PRO A 5 30.80 19.70 -42.26
N GLY A 6 31.95 19.22 -41.72
CA GLY A 6 31.92 18.35 -40.54
C GLY A 6 31.42 19.12 -39.32
N PHE A 7 30.80 18.39 -38.38
CA PHE A 7 30.30 18.92 -37.10
C PHE A 7 31.44 19.61 -36.33
N GLY A 8 31.24 20.87 -35.95
CA GLY A 8 32.17 21.61 -35.14
C GLY A 8 32.10 21.23 -33.63
N ILE A 9 33.24 21.38 -32.92
CA ILE A 9 33.27 21.13 -31.48
C ILE A 9 32.23 21.95 -30.72
N THR A 10 31.97 23.17 -31.16
CA THR A 10 30.93 24.06 -30.56
C THR A 10 29.53 23.52 -30.71
N GLU A 11 29.23 22.90 -31.84
CA GLU A 11 27.91 22.24 -32.06
C GLU A 11 27.75 21.01 -31.17
N LEU A 12 28.83 20.23 -31.02
CA LEU A 12 28.81 19.07 -30.14
C LEU A 12 28.57 19.49 -28.67
N VAL A 13 29.26 20.53 -28.21
CA VAL A 13 29.09 21.06 -26.84
C VAL A 13 27.68 21.61 -26.64
N LEU A 14 27.11 22.30 -27.62
CA LEU A 14 25.74 22.81 -27.57
C LEU A 14 24.74 21.67 -27.45
N VAL A 15 24.87 20.63 -28.27
CA VAL A 15 23.99 19.46 -28.24
C VAL A 15 24.06 18.73 -26.90
N LEU A 16 25.28 18.54 -26.37
CA LEU A 16 25.47 17.92 -25.04
C LEU A 16 24.87 18.78 -23.92
N ALA A 17 25.00 20.10 -23.98
CA ALA A 17 24.40 21.00 -23.00
C ALA A 17 22.87 20.95 -23.03
N LEU A 18 22.26 20.93 -24.23
CA LEU A 18 20.81 20.78 -24.36
C LEU A 18 20.31 19.41 -23.90
N ALA A 19 21.05 18.34 -24.23
CA ALA A 19 20.74 17.00 -23.76
C ALA A 19 20.83 16.89 -22.23
N ALA A 20 21.85 17.46 -21.61
CA ALA A 20 22.00 17.50 -20.15
C ALA A 20 20.85 18.27 -19.48
N LEU A 21 20.44 19.42 -20.05
CA LEU A 21 19.31 20.21 -19.56
C LEU A 21 18.00 19.42 -19.68
N GLY A 22 17.77 18.73 -20.80
CA GLY A 22 16.62 17.86 -20.98
C GLY A 22 16.56 16.72 -19.97
N LEU A 23 17.68 16.05 -19.69
CA LEU A 23 17.79 15.01 -18.69
C LEU A 23 17.56 15.52 -17.26
N ALA A 24 18.05 16.72 -16.94
CA ALA A 24 17.84 17.34 -15.62
C ALA A 24 16.36 17.57 -15.28
N ILE A 25 15.52 17.80 -16.30
CA ILE A 25 14.07 17.97 -16.12
C ILE A 25 13.35 16.61 -16.18
N ALA A 26 13.76 15.70 -17.05
CA ALA A 26 13.08 14.43 -17.29
C ALA A 26 13.26 13.42 -16.14
N LEU A 27 14.44 13.38 -15.50
CA LEU A 27 14.74 12.42 -14.44
C LEU A 27 13.86 12.56 -13.19
N PRO A 28 13.63 13.78 -12.64
CA PRO A 28 12.72 13.95 -11.49
C PRO A 28 11.28 13.57 -11.82
N ALA A 29 10.80 13.92 -13.03
CA ALA A 29 9.46 13.57 -13.47
C ALA A 29 9.27 12.05 -13.58
N ALA A 30 10.23 11.33 -14.13
CA ALA A 30 10.20 9.87 -14.26
C ALA A 30 10.23 9.16 -12.90
N SER A 31 11.00 9.65 -11.93
CA SER A 31 11.06 9.08 -10.57
C SER A 31 9.74 9.24 -9.82
N SER A 32 9.09 10.39 -9.96
CA SER A 32 7.79 10.69 -9.36
C SER A 32 6.69 9.75 -9.89
N LEU A 33 6.66 9.50 -11.19
CA LEU A 33 5.69 8.57 -11.80
C LEU A 33 5.90 7.12 -11.34
N ARG A 34 7.15 6.69 -11.18
CA ARG A 34 7.47 5.34 -10.67
C ARG A 34 7.02 5.13 -9.22
N GLY A 35 7.20 6.13 -8.36
CA GLY A 35 6.74 6.06 -6.96
C GLY A 35 5.23 5.91 -6.85
N ASP A 36 4.47 6.68 -7.63
CA ASP A 36 3.01 6.59 -7.66
C ASP A 36 2.53 5.21 -8.17
N GLY A 37 3.14 4.71 -9.23
CA GLY A 37 2.85 3.39 -9.79
C GLY A 37 3.07 2.26 -8.79
N ARG A 38 4.16 2.30 -8.01
CA ARG A 38 4.48 1.29 -6.98
C ARG A 38 3.47 1.32 -5.84
N CYS A 39 3.16 2.48 -5.27
CA CYS A 39 2.16 2.58 -4.21
C CYS A 39 0.77 2.13 -4.67
N ALA A 40 0.39 2.48 -5.90
CA ALA A 40 -0.85 1.98 -6.51
C ALA A 40 -0.81 0.45 -6.70
N ALA A 41 0.33 -0.13 -7.08
CA ALA A 41 0.50 -1.57 -7.19
C ALA A 41 0.38 -2.26 -5.84
N GLY A 42 1.01 -1.71 -4.78
CA GLY A 42 0.87 -2.21 -3.40
C GLY A 42 -0.58 -2.20 -2.92
N ALA A 43 -1.29 -1.10 -3.16
CA ALA A 43 -2.71 -1.01 -2.82
C ALA A 43 -3.55 -2.04 -3.59
N ARG A 44 -3.32 -2.22 -4.89
CA ARG A 44 -4.01 -3.25 -5.69
C ARG A 44 -3.70 -4.67 -5.21
N HIS A 45 -2.44 -4.95 -4.84
CA HIS A 45 -2.05 -6.23 -4.28
C HIS A 45 -2.85 -6.55 -3.02
N MET A 46 -2.92 -5.62 -2.08
CA MET A 46 -3.70 -5.81 -0.85
C MET A 46 -5.20 -5.94 -1.10
N VAL A 47 -5.76 -5.17 -2.03
CA VAL A 47 -7.15 -5.34 -2.47
C VAL A 47 -7.41 -6.72 -3.04
N GLY A 48 -6.50 -7.23 -3.88
CA GLY A 48 -6.56 -8.59 -4.44
C GLY A 48 -6.53 -9.65 -3.35
N THR A 49 -5.61 -9.53 -2.39
CA THR A 49 -5.50 -10.43 -1.22
C THR A 49 -6.80 -10.43 -0.40
N PHE A 50 -7.35 -9.26 -0.08
CA PHE A 50 -8.60 -9.16 0.67
C PHE A 50 -9.79 -9.79 -0.08
N ARG A 51 -9.89 -9.56 -1.38
CA ARG A 51 -10.94 -10.18 -2.21
C ARG A 51 -10.82 -11.70 -2.28
N LYS A 52 -9.58 -12.21 -2.45
CA LYS A 52 -9.28 -13.65 -2.44
C LYS A 52 -9.71 -14.28 -1.13
N LEU A 53 -9.27 -13.74 0.01
CA LEU A 53 -9.58 -14.28 1.33
C LEU A 53 -11.07 -14.23 1.65
N ARG A 54 -11.75 -13.14 1.25
CA ARG A 54 -13.22 -13.05 1.38
C ARG A 54 -13.92 -14.15 0.58
N ALA A 55 -13.54 -14.37 -0.67
CA ALA A 55 -14.12 -15.42 -1.50
C ALA A 55 -13.87 -16.81 -0.89
N GLN A 56 -12.67 -17.05 -0.41
CA GLN A 56 -12.29 -18.29 0.26
C GLN A 56 -13.06 -18.50 1.58
N SER A 57 -13.25 -17.44 2.39
CA SER A 57 -13.97 -17.56 3.66
C SER A 57 -15.43 -17.99 3.45
N VAL A 58 -16.09 -17.47 2.42
CA VAL A 58 -17.45 -17.86 2.04
C VAL A 58 -17.48 -19.30 1.48
N ALA A 59 -16.57 -19.61 0.56
CA ALA A 59 -16.52 -20.94 -0.10
C ALA A 59 -16.23 -22.08 0.88
N LEU A 60 -15.31 -21.85 1.82
CA LEU A 60 -14.86 -22.86 2.77
C LEU A 60 -15.62 -22.82 4.10
N ARG A 61 -16.52 -21.86 4.27
CA ARG A 61 -17.32 -21.64 5.50
C ARG A 61 -16.44 -21.47 6.76
N LYS A 62 -15.27 -20.83 6.60
CA LYS A 62 -14.34 -20.54 7.69
C LYS A 62 -13.95 -19.06 7.70
N TYR A 63 -13.64 -18.53 8.88
CA TYR A 63 -13.03 -17.22 8.92
C TYR A 63 -11.62 -17.28 8.33
N ARG A 64 -11.30 -16.35 7.48
CA ARG A 64 -9.95 -16.12 6.94
C ARG A 64 -9.60 -14.66 7.00
N GLY A 65 -8.30 -14.39 7.10
CA GLY A 65 -7.88 -13.01 7.23
C GLY A 65 -6.41 -12.78 6.92
N VAL A 66 -6.04 -11.51 7.09
CA VAL A 66 -4.65 -11.06 7.07
C VAL A 66 -4.29 -10.55 8.45
N TYR A 67 -3.28 -11.14 9.05
CA TYR A 67 -2.69 -10.68 10.29
C TYR A 67 -1.45 -9.85 9.98
N PHE A 68 -1.45 -8.58 10.41
CA PHE A 68 -0.32 -7.68 10.30
C PHE A 68 0.44 -7.66 11.63
N PHE A 69 1.76 -7.63 11.56
CA PHE A 69 2.60 -7.56 12.77
C PHE A 69 3.91 -6.84 12.49
N ARG A 70 4.53 -6.37 13.57
CA ARG A 70 5.85 -5.77 13.50
C ARG A 70 6.92 -6.85 13.39
N GLU A 71 7.81 -6.70 12.42
CA GLU A 71 8.97 -7.55 12.25
C GLU A 71 10.22 -6.68 12.06
N GLY A 72 11.05 -6.63 13.11
CA GLY A 72 12.15 -5.67 13.18
C GLY A 72 11.65 -4.22 13.11
N ALA A 73 12.21 -3.44 12.21
CA ALA A 73 11.81 -2.05 11.99
C ALA A 73 10.62 -1.88 11.01
N GLY A 74 10.14 -2.98 10.41
CA GLY A 74 9.11 -2.98 9.37
C GLY A 74 7.78 -3.60 9.80
N TRP A 75 6.93 -3.77 8.81
CA TRP A 75 5.67 -4.49 8.92
C TRP A 75 5.70 -5.72 8.01
N ALA A 76 5.26 -6.85 8.56
CA ALA A 76 4.99 -8.05 7.81
C ALA A 76 3.50 -8.41 7.92
N PHE A 77 3.05 -9.30 7.05
CA PHE A 77 1.70 -9.85 7.11
C PHE A 77 1.69 -11.32 6.74
N SER A 78 0.75 -12.06 7.32
CA SER A 78 0.48 -13.45 6.99
C SER A 78 -1.01 -13.63 6.73
N THR A 79 -1.37 -14.61 5.91
CA THR A 79 -2.75 -15.05 5.77
C THR A 79 -3.04 -16.13 6.80
N VAL A 80 -4.19 -16.05 7.46
CA VAL A 80 -4.57 -16.90 8.58
C VAL A 80 -5.99 -17.46 8.41
N GLU A 81 -6.24 -18.60 9.03
CA GLU A 81 -7.55 -19.25 9.07
C GLU A 81 -7.95 -19.50 10.53
N ASP A 82 -9.22 -19.38 10.84
CA ASP A 82 -9.80 -19.72 12.12
C ASP A 82 -9.80 -21.25 12.30
N GLY A 83 -9.07 -21.72 13.30
CA GLY A 83 -8.91 -23.14 13.59
C GLY A 83 -10.01 -23.75 14.45
N ASN A 84 -10.68 -22.96 15.27
CA ASN A 84 -11.66 -23.45 16.27
C ASN A 84 -13.10 -22.93 16.08
N GLY A 85 -13.34 -22.08 15.07
CA GLY A 85 -14.68 -21.59 14.72
C GLY A 85 -15.18 -20.39 15.53
N ASN A 86 -14.31 -19.76 16.33
CA ASN A 86 -14.67 -18.63 17.19
C ASN A 86 -14.32 -17.26 16.59
N GLY A 87 -13.78 -17.24 15.35
CA GLY A 87 -13.26 -16.08 14.65
C GLY A 87 -11.77 -15.82 14.94
N LEU A 88 -11.12 -15.07 14.05
CA LEU A 88 -9.68 -14.82 14.14
C LEU A 88 -9.30 -13.93 15.32
N ARG A 89 -8.30 -14.38 16.09
CA ARG A 89 -7.77 -13.67 17.25
C ARG A 89 -6.24 -13.65 17.28
N THR A 90 -5.66 -12.50 17.60
CA THR A 90 -4.20 -12.33 17.64
C THR A 90 -3.51 -13.31 18.59
N ALA A 91 -4.13 -13.63 19.74
CA ALA A 91 -3.58 -14.62 20.68
C ALA A 91 -3.55 -16.01 20.05
N GLU A 92 -4.63 -16.42 19.38
CA GLU A 92 -4.79 -17.72 18.76
C GLU A 92 -3.92 -17.91 17.51
N VAL A 93 -3.64 -16.81 16.78
CA VAL A 93 -2.61 -16.83 15.71
C VAL A 93 -1.21 -17.08 16.29
N ARG A 94 -0.91 -16.48 17.45
CA ARG A 94 0.40 -16.62 18.08
C ARG A 94 0.64 -17.98 18.73
N ASP A 95 -0.38 -18.59 19.28
CA ASP A 95 -0.29 -19.93 19.88
C ASP A 95 -0.51 -21.08 18.88
N GLY A 96 -0.88 -20.74 17.63
CA GLY A 96 -1.08 -21.70 16.54
C GLY A 96 -2.47 -22.31 16.47
N THR A 97 -3.43 -21.91 17.33
CA THR A 97 -4.83 -22.32 17.25
C THR A 97 -5.45 -21.86 15.95
N ASP A 98 -5.16 -20.60 15.55
CA ASP A 98 -5.49 -20.06 14.24
C ASP A 98 -4.28 -20.22 13.30
N PRO A 99 -4.26 -21.23 12.44
CA PRO A 99 -3.08 -21.54 11.64
C PRO A 99 -2.76 -20.44 10.61
N VAL A 100 -1.47 -20.18 10.46
CA VAL A 100 -0.94 -19.40 9.34
C VAL A 100 -1.00 -20.24 8.09
N LEU A 101 -1.68 -19.72 7.05
CA LEU A 101 -1.81 -20.40 5.77
C LEU A 101 -0.64 -20.08 4.84
N ASP A 102 -0.16 -18.82 4.88
CA ASP A 102 0.88 -18.34 3.97
C ASP A 102 1.56 -17.10 4.56
N GLY A 103 2.86 -16.93 4.29
CA GLY A 103 3.68 -15.85 4.84
C GLY A 103 4.75 -16.33 5.82
N PRO A 104 5.46 -15.45 6.50
CA PRO A 104 5.27 -13.98 6.46
C PRO A 104 5.72 -13.34 5.16
N PHE A 105 5.05 -12.26 4.77
CA PHE A 105 5.39 -11.46 3.60
C PHE A 105 5.67 -10.02 4.01
N ARG A 106 6.64 -9.40 3.35
CA ARG A 106 6.85 -7.95 3.38
C ARG A 106 6.39 -7.34 2.07
N LEU A 107 5.62 -6.27 2.15
CA LEU A 107 5.08 -5.63 0.95
C LEU A 107 6.20 -5.02 0.09
N GLU A 108 7.29 -4.59 0.71
CA GLU A 108 8.49 -4.09 0.03
C GLU A 108 9.13 -5.13 -0.90
N GLU A 109 9.07 -6.40 -0.53
CA GLU A 109 9.63 -7.51 -1.33
C GLU A 109 8.72 -7.86 -2.51
N LEU A 110 7.41 -7.70 -2.33
CA LEU A 110 6.42 -8.05 -3.35
C LEU A 110 6.26 -6.99 -4.44
N VAL A 111 6.31 -5.70 -4.05
CA VAL A 111 6.00 -4.59 -4.97
C VAL A 111 7.08 -3.47 -4.97
N GLY A 112 8.18 -3.69 -4.27
CA GLY A 112 9.34 -2.79 -4.19
C GLY A 112 9.05 -1.46 -3.48
N SER A 113 9.82 -1.14 -2.45
CA SER A 113 9.82 0.13 -1.70
C SER A 113 8.50 0.55 -1.05
N VAL A 114 7.42 -0.22 -1.19
CA VAL A 114 6.10 0.10 -0.61
C VAL A 114 5.92 -0.63 0.70
N ARG A 115 5.57 0.11 1.74
CA ARG A 115 5.39 -0.45 3.09
C ARG A 115 4.22 0.20 3.82
N PRO A 116 3.65 -0.46 4.82
CA PRO A 116 2.75 0.20 5.76
C PRO A 116 3.47 1.34 6.48
N GLY A 117 2.89 2.55 6.45
CA GLY A 117 3.51 3.72 7.05
C GLY A 117 2.95 5.04 6.57
N PHE A 118 3.54 6.12 7.09
CA PHE A 118 3.24 7.49 6.72
C PHE A 118 4.53 8.23 6.36
N PRO A 119 4.56 8.97 5.23
CA PRO A 119 5.72 9.76 4.84
C PRO A 119 5.69 11.19 5.40
N PHE A 120 4.59 11.58 6.08
CA PHE A 120 4.36 12.94 6.55
C PHE A 120 4.12 12.98 8.06
N ALA A 121 4.51 14.09 8.70
CA ALA A 121 4.27 14.33 10.12
C ALA A 121 2.80 14.65 10.45
N SER A 122 1.99 14.98 9.46
CA SER A 122 0.55 15.20 9.62
C SER A 122 -0.21 14.76 8.37
N VAL A 123 -1.33 14.07 8.55
CA VAL A 123 -2.19 13.57 7.49
C VAL A 123 -3.64 13.83 7.86
N ARG A 124 -4.43 14.32 6.92
CA ARG A 124 -5.88 14.48 7.09
C ARG A 124 -6.58 13.13 7.19
N GLU A 125 -7.69 13.09 7.91
CA GLU A 125 -8.58 11.93 7.89
C GLU A 125 -9.17 11.70 6.49
N ILE A 126 -9.46 10.44 6.19
CA ILE A 126 -10.14 10.06 4.96
C ILE A 126 -11.62 10.50 5.05
N PRO A 127 -12.18 11.10 3.99
CA PRO A 127 -13.59 11.49 3.98
C PRO A 127 -14.55 10.33 4.37
N PRO A 128 -15.59 10.60 5.19
CA PRO A 128 -16.12 11.92 5.58
C PRO A 128 -15.41 12.60 6.75
N GLY A 129 -14.33 12.05 7.29
CA GLY A 129 -13.56 12.69 8.35
C GLY A 129 -12.97 14.03 7.89
N THR A 130 -12.97 15.03 8.77
CA THR A 130 -12.48 16.38 8.49
C THR A 130 -11.27 16.76 9.34
N GLY A 131 -10.91 15.91 10.29
CA GLY A 131 -9.83 16.11 11.23
C GLY A 131 -8.44 15.74 10.69
N TRP A 132 -7.52 15.59 11.64
CA TRP A 132 -6.18 15.08 11.42
C TRP A 132 -6.05 13.69 12.04
N LEU A 133 -5.32 12.79 11.40
CA LEU A 133 -5.04 11.47 11.95
C LEU A 133 -4.22 11.61 13.25
N GLY A 134 -4.74 11.04 14.33
CA GLY A 134 -4.13 11.18 15.65
C GLY A 134 -2.82 10.39 15.80
N ASN A 135 -2.83 9.09 15.48
CA ASN A 135 -1.66 8.22 15.62
C ASN A 135 -1.09 7.84 14.25
N LEU A 136 0.07 8.40 13.91
CA LEU A 136 0.81 8.09 12.68
C LEU A 136 1.88 7.01 12.89
N GLN A 137 2.07 6.48 14.09
CA GLN A 137 2.97 5.35 14.34
C GLN A 137 2.34 4.01 13.95
N ASP A 138 1.02 4.00 13.83
CA ASP A 138 0.24 2.82 13.48
C ASP A 138 -0.45 3.02 12.11
N PRO A 139 0.09 2.45 11.04
CA PRO A 139 -0.51 2.50 9.69
C PRO A 139 -1.55 1.42 9.45
N VAL A 140 -1.71 0.45 10.37
CA VAL A 140 -2.64 -0.68 10.25
C VAL A 140 -3.78 -0.48 11.23
N LYS A 141 -4.84 0.21 10.80
CA LYS A 141 -5.95 0.60 11.67
C LYS A 141 -7.15 -0.35 11.52
N PHE A 142 -6.99 -1.61 11.98
CA PHE A 142 -8.05 -2.62 12.01
C PHE A 142 -8.41 -3.02 13.45
N GLY A 143 -8.86 -2.06 14.22
CA GLY A 143 -9.17 -2.23 15.64
C GLY A 143 -7.90 -2.41 16.48
N ARG A 144 -7.95 -3.33 17.47
CA ARG A 144 -6.82 -3.62 18.37
C ARG A 144 -6.05 -4.89 17.98
N SER A 145 -6.55 -5.62 17.00
CA SER A 145 -6.02 -6.94 16.64
C SER A 145 -5.04 -6.93 15.49
N ASP A 146 -4.99 -5.85 14.71
CA ASP A 146 -4.25 -5.75 13.45
C ASP A 146 -4.60 -6.89 12.48
N ILE A 147 -5.82 -7.44 12.60
CA ILE A 147 -6.36 -8.49 11.76
C ILE A 147 -7.46 -7.94 10.87
N VAL A 148 -7.30 -8.12 9.56
CA VAL A 148 -8.39 -8.00 8.60
C VAL A 148 -9.07 -9.35 8.50
N SER A 149 -10.26 -9.49 9.06
CA SER A 149 -11.00 -10.74 9.11
C SER A 149 -12.19 -10.73 8.15
N PHE A 150 -12.41 -11.85 7.48
CA PHE A 150 -13.56 -12.12 6.62
C PHE A 150 -14.33 -13.31 7.17
N SER A 151 -15.64 -13.15 7.39
CA SER A 151 -16.50 -14.19 7.93
C SER A 151 -17.07 -15.08 6.82
N PRO A 152 -17.51 -16.30 7.15
CA PRO A 152 -18.25 -17.19 6.23
C PRO A 152 -19.51 -16.56 5.63
N LEU A 153 -20.11 -15.60 6.32
CA LEU A 153 -21.28 -14.86 5.85
C LEU A 153 -20.94 -13.66 4.94
N GLY A 154 -19.67 -13.53 4.53
CA GLY A 154 -19.20 -12.47 3.64
C GLY A 154 -19.03 -11.11 4.31
N ARG A 155 -19.16 -10.99 5.63
CA ARG A 155 -18.84 -9.77 6.40
C ARG A 155 -17.33 -9.66 6.62
N SER A 156 -16.85 -8.46 6.93
CA SER A 156 -15.46 -8.23 7.27
C SER A 156 -15.30 -7.27 8.46
N SER A 157 -14.09 -7.22 9.02
CA SER A 157 -13.69 -6.12 9.87
C SER A 157 -13.70 -4.80 9.11
N SER A 158 -13.86 -3.69 9.82
CA SER A 158 -13.70 -2.34 9.25
C SER A 158 -12.32 -1.80 9.60
N GLY A 159 -11.71 -1.05 8.70
CA GLY A 159 -10.44 -0.42 9.00
C GLY A 159 -9.73 0.13 7.77
N THR A 160 -8.51 0.59 8.00
CA THR A 160 -7.69 1.23 6.97
C THR A 160 -6.24 0.77 7.07
N LEU A 161 -5.67 0.41 5.93
CA LEU A 161 -4.24 0.17 5.76
C LEU A 161 -3.63 1.35 5.00
N TYR A 162 -2.66 2.02 5.61
CA TYR A 162 -1.92 3.10 4.98
C TYR A 162 -0.60 2.60 4.41
N LEU A 163 -0.33 2.94 3.16
CA LEU A 163 0.82 2.49 2.39
C LEU A 163 1.62 3.67 1.86
N THR A 164 2.93 3.59 1.95
CA THR A 164 3.84 4.65 1.50
C THR A 164 5.07 4.09 0.81
N ASP A 165 5.68 4.90 -0.06
CA ASP A 165 7.04 4.68 -0.58
C ASP A 165 8.13 5.19 0.39
N GLY A 166 7.72 5.78 1.53
CA GLY A 166 8.60 6.37 2.52
C GLY A 166 9.13 7.76 2.16
N ILE A 167 8.78 8.31 1.00
CA ILE A 167 9.28 9.61 0.49
C ILE A 167 8.14 10.64 0.45
N GLU A 168 7.19 10.46 -0.45
CA GLU A 168 6.15 11.48 -0.68
C GLU A 168 4.79 10.90 -1.10
N ARG A 169 4.67 9.61 -1.28
CA ARG A 169 3.42 8.97 -1.71
C ARG A 169 2.73 8.30 -0.54
N LEU A 170 1.43 8.52 -0.43
CA LEU A 170 0.60 7.90 0.58
C LEU A 170 -0.70 7.43 -0.06
N TYR A 171 -0.99 6.16 0.15
CA TYR A 171 -2.23 5.50 -0.26
C TYR A 171 -2.92 4.91 0.96
N ALA A 172 -4.22 4.76 0.88
CA ALA A 172 -5.00 4.08 1.92
C ALA A 172 -5.94 3.07 1.27
N VAL A 173 -5.93 1.87 1.81
CA VAL A 173 -6.89 0.81 1.47
C VAL A 173 -7.91 0.76 2.60
N VAL A 174 -9.12 1.22 2.34
CA VAL A 174 -10.22 1.29 3.32
C VAL A 174 -11.18 0.15 3.10
N LEU A 175 -11.43 -0.62 4.15
CA LEU A 175 -12.39 -1.72 4.18
C LEU A 175 -13.58 -1.33 5.05
N TYR A 176 -14.77 -1.34 4.45
CA TYR A 176 -16.04 -1.06 5.14
C TYR A 176 -16.70 -2.38 5.54
N GLY A 177 -16.63 -2.74 6.82
CA GLY A 177 -17.03 -4.04 7.34
C GLY A 177 -18.44 -4.52 6.94
N PRO A 178 -19.50 -3.75 7.18
CA PRO A 178 -20.87 -4.21 6.88
C PRO A 178 -21.12 -4.49 5.39
N SER A 179 -20.58 -3.65 4.51
CA SER A 179 -20.72 -3.78 3.05
C SER A 179 -19.59 -4.55 2.38
N THR A 180 -18.52 -4.83 3.13
CA THR A 180 -17.26 -5.40 2.61
C THR A 180 -16.69 -4.65 1.38
N ARG A 181 -17.09 -3.39 1.24
CA ARG A 181 -16.61 -2.51 0.16
C ARG A 181 -15.18 -2.11 0.45
N ILE A 182 -14.32 -2.25 -0.54
CA ILE A 182 -12.94 -1.83 -0.48
C ILE A 182 -12.79 -0.59 -1.36
N ARG A 183 -12.20 0.47 -0.81
CA ARG A 183 -11.86 1.68 -1.54
C ARG A 183 -10.38 1.97 -1.40
N VAL A 184 -9.77 2.44 -2.47
CA VAL A 184 -8.39 2.91 -2.49
C VAL A 184 -8.43 4.42 -2.59
N TRP A 185 -7.67 5.07 -1.71
CA TRP A 185 -7.51 6.52 -1.68
C TRP A 185 -6.04 6.88 -1.88
N ARG A 186 -5.80 7.95 -2.60
CA ARG A 186 -4.49 8.57 -2.76
C ARG A 186 -4.48 9.92 -2.06
N TYR A 187 -3.45 10.16 -1.26
CA TYR A 187 -3.26 11.45 -0.62
C TYR A 187 -2.50 12.40 -1.53
N ARG A 188 -3.05 13.58 -1.80
CA ARG A 188 -2.36 14.65 -2.48
C ARG A 188 -1.74 15.60 -1.45
N ARG A 189 -0.42 15.70 -1.47
CA ARG A 189 0.32 16.56 -0.53
C ARG A 189 0.07 18.04 -0.77
N SER A 190 -0.12 18.46 -2.03
CA SER A 190 -0.27 19.89 -2.42
C SER A 190 -1.44 20.58 -1.74
N ASP A 191 -2.58 19.90 -1.66
CA ASP A 191 -3.82 20.43 -1.09
C ASP A 191 -4.27 19.64 0.16
N ARG A 192 -3.48 18.66 0.58
CA ARG A 192 -3.74 17.82 1.75
C ARG A 192 -5.09 17.12 1.70
N LEU A 193 -5.50 16.68 0.52
CA LEU A 193 -6.77 16.02 0.29
C LEU A 193 -6.59 14.57 -0.16
N TRP A 194 -7.60 13.77 0.15
CA TRP A 194 -7.71 12.40 -0.34
C TRP A 194 -8.54 12.35 -1.62
N GLU A 195 -8.04 11.65 -2.61
CA GLU A 195 -8.68 11.39 -3.90
C GLU A 195 -8.97 9.89 -4.02
N MET A 196 -10.20 9.53 -4.34
CA MET A 196 -10.59 8.13 -4.54
C MET A 196 -10.09 7.64 -5.91
N ARG A 197 -9.54 6.41 -5.92
CA ARG A 197 -8.99 5.75 -7.12
C ARG A 197 -9.74 4.47 -7.46
#